data_6fd54069e4b5371b1e3846ef4c8aec1f
#
_entry.id   6fd54069e4b5371b1e3846ef4c8aec1f
#
_cell.length_a   1.000
_cell.length_b   1.000
_cell.length_c   1.000
_cell.angle_alpha   90.00
_cell.angle_beta   90.00
_cell.angle_gamma   90.00
#
_symmetry.space_group_name_H-M   'P 1'
#
loop_
_entity.id
_entity.type
_entity.pdbx_description
1 polymer ?
#
loop_
_entity_poly.entity_id
_entity_poly.type
_entity_poly.pdbx_seq_one_letter_code
_entity_poly.pdbx_strand_id
1 'polypeptide(L)'
;MSAPPSASHPWLSPRNLLCASVAVAMVTIALKTLAWVVTGSVGLLSDAMESFVNLASAMFALAMVTVAARPADDDHPYGHHKAEYFSSGFEGILIMGVSAGILWAAGHRLFDPQPIEQVGWGLGLSVLSSALNGLLAWVMFRSAREHRSIALEADARHLVTDVWTSAGVLVGIAGAALTGWLWLDAVAAIAVALNILKEGVELVWRSSQGLMDSAVEPEVQTTIDATLQQFVQSQAPGAVRFDHVSTRRAGQRQFVDMHLHMPADWTLRHAA
;
A
#
# COMPACT_ATOMS: atom_id res chain seq x y z
N MET A 1 -29.38 5.72 28.20
CA MET A 1 -28.31 5.08 28.98
C MET A 1 -27.24 4.65 28.01
N SER A 2 -26.18 5.47 27.88
CA SER A 2 -25.01 5.12 27.08
C SER A 2 -24.16 4.13 27.87
N ALA A 3 -23.87 2.96 27.26
CA ALA A 3 -22.96 2.00 27.85
C ALA A 3 -21.60 2.65 28.13
N PRO A 4 -20.93 2.34 29.25
CA PRO A 4 -19.60 2.86 29.54
C PRO A 4 -18.62 2.37 28.44
N PRO A 5 -17.64 3.19 28.02
CA PRO A 5 -16.62 2.77 27.09
C PRO A 5 -15.90 1.55 27.71
N SER A 6 -15.87 0.45 26.97
CA SER A 6 -15.07 -0.72 27.35
C SER A 6 -13.64 -0.25 27.62
N ALA A 7 -13.10 -0.61 28.78
CA ALA A 7 -11.72 -0.29 29.15
C ALA A 7 -10.78 -0.90 28.10
N SER A 8 -10.42 -0.10 27.10
CA SER A 8 -9.41 -0.48 26.12
C SER A 8 -8.09 -0.67 26.85
N HIS A 9 -7.55 -1.89 26.85
CA HIS A 9 -6.24 -2.17 27.40
C HIS A 9 -5.22 -1.20 26.77
N PRO A 10 -4.42 -0.46 27.55
CA PRO A 10 -3.48 0.54 27.02
C PRO A 10 -2.49 -0.02 26.00
N TRP A 11 -2.25 -1.34 26.02
CA TRP A 11 -1.41 -2.07 25.06
C TRP A 11 -2.04 -2.19 23.65
N LEU A 12 -3.36 -2.11 23.52
CA LEU A 12 -4.09 -2.20 22.25
C LEU A 12 -4.30 -0.83 21.57
N SER A 13 -3.58 0.20 22.02
CA SER A 13 -3.63 1.50 21.34
C SER A 13 -3.06 1.39 19.91
N PRO A 14 -3.61 2.13 18.93
CA PRO A 14 -3.14 2.09 17.54
C PRO A 14 -1.63 2.32 17.41
N ARG A 15 -1.08 3.26 18.17
CA ARG A 15 0.35 3.54 18.18
C ARG A 15 1.20 2.34 18.63
N ASN A 16 0.80 1.66 19.71
CA ASN A 16 1.55 0.52 20.24
C ASN A 16 1.50 -0.66 19.28
N LEU A 17 0.36 -0.88 18.61
CA LEU A 17 0.21 -1.93 17.62
C LEU A 17 1.01 -1.66 16.35
N LEU A 18 1.11 -0.41 15.89
CA LEU A 18 1.99 -0.05 14.78
C LEU A 18 3.48 -0.22 15.15
N CYS A 19 3.88 0.10 16.39
CA CYS A 19 5.23 -0.21 16.86
C CYS A 19 5.48 -1.73 16.94
N ALA A 20 4.48 -2.51 17.37
CA ALA A 20 4.57 -3.96 17.37
C ALA A 20 4.65 -4.53 15.94
N SER A 21 3.96 -3.93 14.97
CA SER A 21 4.05 -4.30 13.55
C SER A 21 5.49 -4.16 13.04
N VAL A 22 6.16 -3.06 13.32
CA VAL A 22 7.57 -2.88 12.94
C VAL A 22 8.47 -3.95 13.59
N ALA A 23 8.28 -4.25 14.87
CA ALA A 23 9.05 -5.27 15.55
C ALA A 23 8.81 -6.67 14.97
N VAL A 24 7.55 -7.02 14.69
CA VAL A 24 7.18 -8.28 14.04
C VAL A 24 7.73 -8.35 12.63
N ALA A 25 7.69 -7.27 11.85
CA ALA A 25 8.29 -7.20 10.51
C ALA A 25 9.79 -7.53 10.54
N MET A 26 10.53 -6.99 11.49
CA MET A 26 11.96 -7.31 11.66
C MET A 26 12.19 -8.80 11.96
N VAL A 27 11.37 -9.38 12.85
CA VAL A 27 11.44 -10.81 13.20
C VAL A 27 11.06 -11.68 12.00
N THR A 28 9.99 -11.35 11.29
CA THR A 28 9.53 -12.14 10.12
C THR A 28 10.53 -12.09 8.97
N ILE A 29 11.16 -10.93 8.70
CA ILE A 29 12.26 -10.83 7.73
C ILE A 29 13.41 -11.77 8.12
N ALA A 30 13.81 -11.78 9.38
CA ALA A 30 14.88 -12.67 9.84
C ALA A 30 14.51 -14.15 9.68
N LEU A 31 13.28 -14.52 10.04
CA LEU A 31 12.77 -15.90 9.90
C LEU A 31 12.69 -16.33 8.43
N LYS A 32 12.15 -15.48 7.54
CA LYS A 32 12.03 -15.76 6.10
C LYS A 32 13.40 -15.87 5.43
N THR A 33 14.33 -14.96 5.78
CA THR A 33 15.72 -15.03 5.28
C THR A 33 16.41 -16.29 5.73
N LEU A 34 16.27 -16.68 7.00
CA LEU A 34 16.82 -17.91 7.52
C LEU A 34 16.22 -19.14 6.82
N ALA A 35 14.91 -19.16 6.60
CA ALA A 35 14.22 -20.22 5.87
C ALA A 35 14.79 -20.39 4.46
N TRP A 36 14.99 -19.28 3.73
CA TRP A 36 15.64 -19.30 2.43
C TRP A 36 17.08 -19.84 2.48
N VAL A 37 17.92 -19.30 3.38
CA VAL A 37 19.34 -19.69 3.48
C VAL A 37 19.50 -21.18 3.80
N VAL A 38 18.62 -21.72 4.65
CA VAL A 38 18.68 -23.13 5.06
C VAL A 38 18.18 -24.07 3.96
N THR A 39 17.22 -23.64 3.14
CA THR A 39 16.58 -24.50 2.13
C THR A 39 17.12 -24.32 0.71
N GLY A 40 17.65 -23.14 0.39
CA GLY A 40 17.96 -22.74 -0.98
C GLY A 40 16.74 -22.61 -1.89
N SER A 41 15.50 -22.59 -1.36
CA SER A 41 14.27 -22.46 -2.14
C SER A 41 14.12 -21.06 -2.74
N VAL A 42 13.84 -20.99 -4.05
CA VAL A 42 13.60 -19.71 -4.74
C VAL A 42 12.26 -19.11 -4.32
N GLY A 43 11.28 -19.92 -3.97
CA GLY A 43 10.01 -19.46 -3.41
C GLY A 43 10.21 -18.75 -2.07
N LEU A 44 11.02 -19.29 -1.16
CA LEU A 44 11.34 -18.64 0.11
C LEU A 44 12.22 -17.40 -0.06
N LEU A 45 13.08 -17.37 -1.09
CA LEU A 45 13.80 -16.15 -1.48
C LEU A 45 12.82 -15.04 -1.87
N SER A 46 11.82 -15.37 -2.71
CA SER A 46 10.77 -14.43 -3.12
C SER A 46 10.05 -13.83 -1.91
N ASP A 47 9.61 -14.68 -0.99
CA ASP A 47 8.90 -14.28 0.24
C ASP A 47 9.78 -13.39 1.17
N ALA A 48 11.07 -13.71 1.29
CA ALA A 48 12.02 -12.87 2.04
C ALA A 48 12.25 -11.52 1.35
N MET A 49 12.46 -11.50 0.05
CA MET A 49 12.72 -10.26 -0.71
C MET A 49 11.52 -9.31 -0.71
N GLU A 50 10.30 -9.83 -0.81
CA GLU A 50 9.07 -9.05 -0.66
C GLU A 50 9.03 -8.35 0.71
N SER A 51 9.34 -9.06 1.79
CA SER A 51 9.37 -8.49 3.14
C SER A 51 10.45 -7.39 3.30
N PHE A 52 11.61 -7.52 2.65
CA PHE A 52 12.63 -6.46 2.60
C PHE A 52 12.13 -5.21 1.87
N VAL A 53 11.47 -5.40 0.73
CA VAL A 53 10.89 -4.28 -0.03
C VAL A 53 9.86 -3.56 0.82
N ASN A 54 8.96 -4.29 1.48
CA ASN A 54 7.93 -3.72 2.33
C ASN A 54 8.53 -2.85 3.45
N LEU A 55 9.60 -3.32 4.11
CA LEU A 55 10.29 -2.53 5.14
C LEU A 55 10.97 -1.27 4.55
N ALA A 56 11.68 -1.41 3.43
CA ALA A 56 12.36 -0.28 2.78
C ALA A 56 11.35 0.76 2.30
N SER A 57 10.23 0.32 1.72
CA SER A 57 9.14 1.17 1.26
C SER A 57 8.46 1.91 2.42
N ALA A 58 8.20 1.22 3.53
CA ALA A 58 7.62 1.84 4.72
C ALA A 58 8.53 2.95 5.29
N MET A 59 9.84 2.73 5.32
CA MET A 59 10.80 3.74 5.77
C MET A 59 10.82 4.96 4.84
N PHE A 60 10.79 4.72 3.52
CA PHE A 60 10.77 5.80 2.54
C PHE A 60 9.42 6.55 2.56
N ALA A 61 8.31 5.82 2.72
CA ALA A 61 6.98 6.40 2.88
C ALA A 61 6.90 7.34 4.08
N LEU A 62 7.45 6.94 5.23
CA LEU A 62 7.51 7.78 6.42
C LEU A 62 8.28 9.08 6.17
N ALA A 63 9.40 9.00 5.45
CA ALA A 63 10.17 10.18 5.07
C ALA A 63 9.34 11.11 4.14
N MET A 64 8.70 10.55 3.12
CA MET A 64 7.91 11.33 2.15
C MET A 64 6.65 11.95 2.75
N VAL A 65 5.94 11.24 3.63
CA VAL A 65 4.80 11.80 4.38
C VAL A 65 5.25 12.96 5.29
N THR A 66 6.44 12.85 5.89
CA THR A 66 7.01 13.94 6.69
C THR A 66 7.33 15.17 5.82
N VAL A 67 7.80 14.97 4.60
CA VAL A 67 8.01 16.05 3.62
C VAL A 67 6.67 16.63 3.17
N ALA A 68 5.69 15.79 2.85
CA ALA A 68 4.37 16.21 2.39
C ALA A 68 3.61 17.07 3.43
N ALA A 69 3.89 16.86 4.72
CA ALA A 69 3.30 17.63 5.82
C ALA A 69 3.91 19.02 5.99
N ARG A 70 5.01 19.36 5.28
CA ARG A 70 5.61 20.70 5.34
C ARG A 70 4.67 21.74 4.73
N PRO A 71 4.60 22.95 5.31
CA PRO A 71 3.83 24.04 4.72
C PRO A 71 4.40 24.45 3.36
N ALA A 72 3.62 25.22 2.62
CA ALA A 72 4.11 25.90 1.42
C ALA A 72 5.27 26.85 1.76
N ASP A 73 6.24 26.92 0.86
CA ASP A 73 7.42 27.78 0.91
C ASP A 73 7.63 28.48 -0.44
N ASP A 74 8.69 29.27 -0.56
CA ASP A 74 8.96 30.06 -1.78
C ASP A 74 9.24 29.17 -3.00
N ASP A 75 9.83 27.99 -2.81
CA ASP A 75 10.12 27.02 -3.88
C ASP A 75 8.90 26.16 -4.22
N HIS A 76 8.01 25.94 -3.26
CA HIS A 76 6.82 25.10 -3.39
C HIS A 76 5.55 25.86 -2.91
N PRO A 77 5.05 26.86 -3.68
CA PRO A 77 3.92 27.71 -3.26
C PRO A 77 2.61 26.93 -3.00
N TYR A 78 2.43 25.76 -3.61
CA TYR A 78 1.27 24.87 -3.41
C TYR A 78 1.48 23.82 -2.32
N GLY A 79 2.64 23.85 -1.62
CA GLY A 79 3.03 22.88 -0.61
C GLY A 79 3.67 21.60 -1.20
N HIS A 80 4.00 20.67 -0.33
CA HIS A 80 4.79 19.48 -0.64
C HIS A 80 3.93 18.21 -0.80
N HIS A 81 2.61 18.33 -0.94
CA HIS A 81 1.67 17.21 -0.88
C HIS A 81 1.94 16.11 -1.91
N LYS A 82 2.52 16.43 -3.07
CA LYS A 82 2.91 15.45 -4.09
C LYS A 82 4.07 14.55 -3.69
N ALA A 83 4.77 14.83 -2.58
CA ALA A 83 5.85 13.97 -2.07
C ALA A 83 5.36 12.53 -1.78
N GLU A 84 4.10 12.35 -1.42
CA GLU A 84 3.51 11.01 -1.20
C GLU A 84 3.55 10.14 -2.47
N TYR A 85 3.41 10.75 -3.67
CA TYR A 85 3.48 9.99 -4.92
C TYR A 85 4.89 9.44 -5.20
N PHE A 86 5.95 10.15 -4.78
CA PHE A 86 7.31 9.61 -4.89
C PHE A 86 7.47 8.34 -4.05
N SER A 87 6.80 8.25 -2.90
CA SER A 87 6.80 7.03 -2.08
C SER A 87 6.24 5.83 -2.84
N SER A 88 5.03 5.97 -3.37
CA SER A 88 4.39 4.89 -4.12
C SER A 88 5.17 4.53 -5.40
N GLY A 89 5.74 5.52 -6.09
CA GLY A 89 6.57 5.29 -7.26
C GLY A 89 7.85 4.53 -6.93
N PHE A 90 8.53 4.90 -5.85
CA PHE A 90 9.74 4.24 -5.38
C PHE A 90 9.46 2.79 -4.97
N GLU A 91 8.41 2.55 -4.21
CA GLU A 91 7.97 1.21 -3.83
C GLU A 91 7.70 0.35 -5.07
N GLY A 92 6.93 0.86 -6.04
CA GLY A 92 6.66 0.16 -7.29
C GLY A 92 7.93 -0.20 -8.06
N ILE A 93 8.92 0.69 -8.13
CA ILE A 93 10.22 0.43 -8.78
C ILE A 93 10.99 -0.67 -8.03
N LEU A 94 11.02 -0.64 -6.70
CA LEU A 94 11.68 -1.68 -5.90
C LEU A 94 11.02 -3.04 -6.13
N ILE A 95 9.69 -3.11 -6.08
CA ILE A 95 8.90 -4.31 -6.35
C ILE A 95 9.21 -4.87 -7.75
N MET A 96 9.20 -4.02 -8.77
CA MET A 96 9.53 -4.43 -10.15
C MET A 96 10.96 -4.99 -10.25
N GLY A 97 11.92 -4.34 -9.61
CA GLY A 97 13.32 -4.78 -9.60
C GLY A 97 13.50 -6.14 -8.93
N VAL A 98 12.89 -6.33 -7.77
CA VAL A 98 12.93 -7.60 -7.04
C VAL A 98 12.20 -8.70 -7.82
N SER A 99 11.01 -8.41 -8.36
CA SER A 99 10.26 -9.36 -9.18
C SER A 99 11.05 -9.84 -10.40
N ALA A 100 11.74 -8.93 -11.09
CA ALA A 100 12.62 -9.28 -12.22
C ALA A 100 13.76 -10.21 -11.78
N GLY A 101 14.39 -9.92 -10.62
CA GLY A 101 15.42 -10.77 -10.04
C GLY A 101 14.92 -12.17 -9.69
N ILE A 102 13.72 -12.27 -9.09
CA ILE A 102 13.09 -13.55 -8.75
C ILE A 102 12.73 -14.33 -10.01
N LEU A 103 12.14 -13.68 -11.02
CA LEU A 103 11.81 -14.32 -12.30
C LEU A 103 13.05 -14.88 -12.99
N TRP A 104 14.17 -14.14 -12.95
CA TRP A 104 15.44 -14.60 -13.47
C TRP A 104 15.98 -15.82 -12.70
N ALA A 105 15.99 -15.76 -11.35
CA ALA A 105 16.47 -16.84 -10.49
C ALA A 105 15.59 -18.10 -10.63
N ALA A 106 14.27 -17.93 -10.62
CA ALA A 106 13.32 -19.04 -10.78
C ALA A 106 13.38 -19.63 -12.20
N GLY A 107 13.52 -18.79 -13.23
CA GLY A 107 13.74 -19.24 -14.61
C GLY A 107 15.01 -20.09 -14.73
N HIS A 108 16.11 -19.66 -14.13
CA HIS A 108 17.36 -20.45 -14.11
C HIS A 108 17.18 -21.80 -13.39
N ARG A 109 16.43 -21.78 -12.27
CA ARG A 109 16.10 -22.99 -11.48
C ARG A 109 15.25 -24.01 -12.25
N LEU A 110 14.44 -23.56 -13.23
CA LEU A 110 13.68 -24.48 -14.10
C LEU A 110 14.58 -25.30 -15.04
N PHE A 111 15.70 -24.69 -15.51
CA PHE A 111 16.64 -25.35 -16.42
C PHE A 111 17.70 -26.18 -15.66
N ASP A 112 18.03 -25.78 -14.42
CA ASP A 112 18.96 -26.46 -13.53
C ASP A 112 18.30 -26.68 -12.15
N PRO A 113 17.42 -27.73 -12.04
CA PRO A 113 16.72 -28.02 -10.79
C PRO A 113 17.70 -28.49 -9.72
N GLN A 114 17.77 -27.72 -8.64
CA GLN A 114 18.56 -28.07 -7.47
C GLN A 114 17.67 -28.63 -6.36
N PRO A 115 18.09 -29.63 -5.59
CA PRO A 115 17.31 -30.13 -4.47
C PRO A 115 17.06 -29.02 -3.43
N ILE A 116 15.87 -29.05 -2.84
CA ILE A 116 15.54 -28.17 -1.71
C ILE A 116 16.08 -28.89 -0.46
N GLU A 117 17.00 -28.23 0.23
CA GLU A 117 17.58 -28.77 1.46
C GLU A 117 16.68 -28.49 2.65
N GLN A 118 16.77 -29.32 3.68
CA GLN A 118 16.14 -29.12 5.00
C GLN A 118 14.70 -28.57 4.95
N VAL A 119 13.87 -29.08 4.05
CA VAL A 119 12.49 -28.63 3.78
C VAL A 119 11.69 -28.46 5.07
N GLY A 120 11.83 -29.37 6.05
CA GLY A 120 11.09 -29.30 7.31
C GLY A 120 11.41 -28.04 8.12
N TRP A 121 12.68 -27.63 8.17
CA TRP A 121 13.07 -26.37 8.84
C TRP A 121 12.57 -25.15 8.07
N GLY A 122 12.70 -25.13 6.75
CA GLY A 122 12.20 -24.03 5.94
C GLY A 122 10.70 -23.83 6.06
N LEU A 123 9.92 -24.91 5.95
CA LEU A 123 8.47 -24.86 6.16
C LEU A 123 8.13 -24.40 7.58
N GLY A 124 8.82 -24.91 8.61
CA GLY A 124 8.58 -24.53 10.00
C GLY A 124 8.82 -23.03 10.25
N LEU A 125 9.91 -22.48 9.74
CA LEU A 125 10.26 -21.06 9.89
C LEU A 125 9.27 -20.16 9.14
N SER A 126 8.87 -20.55 7.92
CA SER A 126 7.91 -19.78 7.13
C SER A 126 6.50 -19.85 7.72
N VAL A 127 6.06 -20.99 8.23
CA VAL A 127 4.79 -21.11 8.96
C VAL A 127 4.80 -20.26 10.22
N LEU A 128 5.91 -20.26 10.97
CA LEU A 128 6.05 -19.43 12.17
C LEU A 128 5.95 -17.94 11.81
N SER A 129 6.64 -17.50 10.76
CA SER A 129 6.57 -16.13 10.25
C SER A 129 5.13 -15.75 9.86
N SER A 130 4.45 -16.60 9.07
CA SER A 130 3.06 -16.37 8.66
C SER A 130 2.09 -16.36 9.83
N ALA A 131 2.30 -17.23 10.83
CA ALA A 131 1.49 -17.24 12.05
C ALA A 131 1.66 -15.96 12.87
N LEU A 132 2.87 -15.41 12.98
CA LEU A 132 3.12 -14.13 13.64
C LEU A 132 2.39 -12.98 12.92
N ASN A 133 2.50 -12.90 11.60
CA ASN A 133 1.79 -11.91 10.80
C ASN A 133 0.27 -12.06 10.94
N GLY A 134 -0.25 -13.28 10.83
CA GLY A 134 -1.70 -13.55 10.95
C GLY A 134 -2.25 -13.21 12.34
N LEU A 135 -1.52 -13.55 13.40
CA LEU A 135 -1.91 -13.22 14.78
C LEU A 135 -1.93 -11.69 14.99
N LEU A 136 -0.89 -11.01 14.54
CA LEU A 136 -0.82 -9.56 14.63
C LEU A 136 -1.94 -8.90 13.82
N ALA A 137 -2.17 -9.33 12.59
CA ALA A 137 -3.26 -8.83 11.75
C ALA A 137 -4.62 -8.98 12.44
N TRP A 138 -4.88 -10.14 13.06
CA TRP A 138 -6.11 -10.39 13.80
C TRP A 138 -6.32 -9.42 14.96
N VAL A 139 -5.27 -9.19 15.76
CA VAL A 139 -5.29 -8.20 16.86
C VAL A 139 -5.50 -6.79 16.33
N MET A 140 -4.81 -6.43 15.24
CA MET A 140 -4.91 -5.11 14.63
C MET A 140 -6.29 -4.84 14.03
N PHE A 141 -6.91 -5.81 13.34
CA PHE A 141 -8.30 -5.65 12.85
C PHE A 141 -9.30 -5.43 13.97
N ARG A 142 -9.13 -6.13 15.09
CA ARG A 142 -9.99 -5.93 16.25
C ARG A 142 -9.85 -4.53 16.82
N SER A 143 -8.61 -4.06 17.02
CA SER A 143 -8.32 -2.72 17.53
C SER A 143 -8.72 -1.63 16.52
N ALA A 144 -8.52 -1.84 15.22
CA ALA A 144 -8.92 -0.91 14.17
C ALA A 144 -10.42 -0.60 14.20
N ARG A 145 -11.25 -1.64 14.44
CA ARG A 145 -12.71 -1.48 14.59
C ARG A 145 -13.08 -0.70 15.85
N GLU A 146 -12.41 -0.98 16.98
CA GLU A 146 -12.67 -0.31 18.26
C GLU A 146 -12.27 1.18 18.20
N HIS A 147 -11.13 1.50 17.59
CA HIS A 147 -10.58 2.86 17.53
C HIS A 147 -10.89 3.61 16.22
N ARG A 148 -11.59 2.97 15.26
CA ARG A 148 -11.88 3.51 13.92
C ARG A 148 -10.62 4.02 13.19
N SER A 149 -9.51 3.29 13.35
CA SER A 149 -8.21 3.65 12.78
C SER A 149 -8.03 3.04 11.39
N ILE A 150 -8.10 3.86 10.35
CA ILE A 150 -7.89 3.46 8.95
C ILE A 150 -6.44 2.97 8.74
N ALA A 151 -5.46 3.62 9.37
CA ALA A 151 -4.06 3.22 9.26
C ALA A 151 -3.81 1.81 9.80
N LEU A 152 -4.42 1.49 10.97
CA LEU A 152 -4.31 0.17 11.57
C LEU A 152 -5.00 -0.92 10.74
N GLU A 153 -6.15 -0.58 10.12
CA GLU A 153 -6.85 -1.48 9.20
C GLU A 153 -6.03 -1.75 7.94
N ALA A 154 -5.40 -0.72 7.37
CA ALA A 154 -4.56 -0.85 6.18
C ALA A 154 -3.34 -1.76 6.45
N ASP A 155 -2.63 -1.54 7.57
CA ASP A 155 -1.49 -2.38 7.97
C ASP A 155 -1.92 -3.84 8.24
N ALA A 156 -3.07 -4.05 8.91
CA ALA A 156 -3.62 -5.38 9.11
C ALA A 156 -3.95 -6.11 7.78
N ARG A 157 -4.50 -5.39 6.78
CA ARG A 157 -4.75 -5.95 5.44
C ARG A 157 -3.46 -6.35 4.75
N HIS A 158 -2.42 -5.52 4.86
CA HIS A 158 -1.09 -5.81 4.31
C HIS A 158 -0.51 -7.11 4.91
N LEU A 159 -0.54 -7.26 6.24
CA LEU A 159 -0.09 -8.48 6.91
C LEU A 159 -0.86 -9.74 6.46
N VAL A 160 -2.16 -9.62 6.18
CA VAL A 160 -2.96 -10.74 5.64
C VAL A 160 -2.53 -11.07 4.21
N THR A 161 -2.21 -10.09 3.39
CA THR A 161 -1.68 -10.32 2.04
C THR A 161 -0.36 -11.08 2.12
N ASP A 162 0.56 -10.70 3.01
CA ASP A 162 1.82 -11.41 3.25
C ASP A 162 1.61 -12.88 3.68
N VAL A 163 0.57 -13.15 4.46
CA VAL A 163 0.21 -14.54 4.83
C VAL A 163 -0.25 -15.33 3.61
N TRP A 164 -1.03 -14.74 2.71
CA TRP A 164 -1.50 -15.42 1.50
C TRP A 164 -0.37 -15.68 0.49
N THR A 165 0.55 -14.74 0.29
CA THR A 165 1.72 -14.93 -0.59
C THR A 165 2.63 -16.02 -0.03
N SER A 166 2.94 -15.99 1.27
CA SER A 166 3.70 -17.04 1.95
C SER A 166 3.02 -18.40 1.86
N ALA A 167 1.68 -18.47 1.98
CA ALA A 167 0.95 -19.73 1.82
C ALA A 167 1.10 -20.31 0.41
N GLY A 168 1.07 -19.47 -0.63
CA GLY A 168 1.34 -19.91 -2.01
C GLY A 168 2.72 -20.53 -2.19
N VAL A 169 3.75 -19.91 -1.63
CA VAL A 169 5.12 -20.41 -1.62
C VAL A 169 5.22 -21.74 -0.87
N LEU A 170 4.61 -21.83 0.32
CA LEU A 170 4.58 -23.06 1.12
C LEU A 170 3.95 -24.24 0.38
N VAL A 171 2.86 -23.99 -0.35
CA VAL A 171 2.20 -25.03 -1.18
C VAL A 171 3.16 -25.50 -2.29
N GLY A 172 3.88 -24.59 -2.94
CA GLY A 172 4.88 -24.93 -3.96
C GLY A 172 5.99 -25.83 -3.40
N ILE A 173 6.58 -25.44 -2.27
CA ILE A 173 7.67 -26.21 -1.61
C ILE A 173 7.16 -27.56 -1.10
N ALA A 174 6.01 -27.59 -0.44
CA ALA A 174 5.42 -28.85 0.03
C ALA A 174 5.10 -29.79 -1.14
N GLY A 175 4.56 -29.25 -2.24
CA GLY A 175 4.33 -29.98 -3.47
C GLY A 175 5.61 -30.55 -4.04
N ALA A 176 6.68 -29.76 -4.14
CA ALA A 176 8.00 -30.23 -4.60
C ALA A 176 8.56 -31.35 -3.71
N ALA A 177 8.44 -31.20 -2.39
CA ALA A 177 8.94 -32.19 -1.43
C ALA A 177 8.15 -33.50 -1.47
N LEU A 178 6.83 -33.47 -1.63
CA LEU A 178 5.96 -34.64 -1.62
C LEU A 178 6.00 -35.39 -2.96
N THR A 179 6.11 -34.70 -4.07
CA THR A 179 6.06 -35.29 -5.42
C THR A 179 7.44 -35.60 -5.99
N GLY A 180 8.50 -34.98 -5.44
CA GLY A 180 9.85 -35.00 -6.02
C GLY A 180 9.99 -34.07 -7.24
N TRP A 181 8.97 -33.33 -7.61
CA TRP A 181 8.99 -32.41 -8.75
C TRP A 181 9.58 -31.05 -8.35
N LEU A 182 10.89 -30.94 -8.38
CA LEU A 182 11.65 -29.76 -7.94
C LEU A 182 11.28 -28.47 -8.70
N TRP A 183 10.76 -28.59 -9.91
CA TRP A 183 10.30 -27.47 -10.70
C TRP A 183 9.07 -26.75 -10.10
N LEU A 184 8.32 -27.38 -9.19
CA LEU A 184 7.14 -26.77 -8.55
C LEU A 184 7.52 -25.57 -7.68
N ASP A 185 8.66 -25.59 -6.99
CA ASP A 185 9.17 -24.45 -6.23
C ASP A 185 9.43 -23.24 -7.14
N ALA A 186 10.10 -23.48 -8.27
CA ALA A 186 10.38 -22.43 -9.25
C ALA A 186 9.10 -21.87 -9.90
N VAL A 187 8.12 -22.72 -10.21
CA VAL A 187 6.83 -22.29 -10.75
C VAL A 187 6.02 -21.48 -9.73
N ALA A 188 6.00 -21.90 -8.46
CA ALA A 188 5.37 -21.14 -7.40
C ALA A 188 6.03 -19.76 -7.24
N ALA A 189 7.37 -19.70 -7.24
CA ALA A 189 8.12 -18.45 -7.21
C ALA A 189 7.80 -17.54 -8.39
N ILE A 190 7.69 -18.08 -9.61
CA ILE A 190 7.30 -17.32 -10.81
C ILE A 190 5.89 -16.78 -10.66
N ALA A 191 4.93 -17.58 -10.20
CA ALA A 191 3.55 -17.15 -10.04
C ALA A 191 3.44 -16.00 -9.04
N VAL A 192 4.13 -16.09 -7.90
CA VAL A 192 4.19 -15.01 -6.90
C VAL A 192 4.88 -13.78 -7.49
N ALA A 193 6.05 -13.94 -8.14
CA ALA A 193 6.79 -12.81 -8.72
C ALA A 193 5.98 -12.08 -9.81
N LEU A 194 5.20 -12.77 -10.63
CA LEU A 194 4.31 -12.15 -11.61
C LEU A 194 3.18 -11.36 -10.95
N ASN A 195 2.63 -11.87 -9.84
CA ASN A 195 1.61 -11.14 -9.09
C ASN A 195 2.16 -9.85 -8.49
N ILE A 196 3.29 -9.92 -7.80
CA ILE A 196 3.93 -8.72 -7.23
C ILE A 196 4.44 -7.76 -8.31
N LEU A 197 4.91 -8.26 -9.47
CA LEU A 197 5.28 -7.41 -10.61
C LEU A 197 4.09 -6.59 -11.10
N LYS A 198 2.91 -7.20 -11.20
CA LYS A 198 1.67 -6.50 -11.56
C LYS A 198 1.36 -5.38 -10.56
N GLU A 199 1.46 -5.65 -9.27
CA GLU A 199 1.26 -4.65 -8.22
C GLU A 199 2.27 -3.49 -8.33
N GLY A 200 3.55 -3.80 -8.58
CA GLY A 200 4.59 -2.79 -8.81
C GLY A 200 4.28 -1.88 -10.00
N VAL A 201 3.85 -2.45 -11.13
CA VAL A 201 3.44 -1.68 -12.32
C VAL A 201 2.23 -0.79 -12.01
N GLU A 202 1.24 -1.29 -11.29
CA GLU A 202 0.07 -0.50 -10.88
C GLU A 202 0.46 0.66 -9.96
N LEU A 203 1.38 0.46 -9.02
CA LEU A 203 1.88 1.51 -8.13
C LEU A 203 2.62 2.60 -8.90
N VAL A 204 3.53 2.24 -9.81
CA VAL A 204 4.22 3.21 -10.67
C VAL A 204 3.24 3.99 -11.53
N TRP A 205 2.24 3.30 -12.11
CA TRP A 205 1.21 3.94 -12.91
C TRP A 205 0.39 4.95 -12.09
N ARG A 206 -0.12 4.56 -10.92
CA ARG A 206 -0.89 5.45 -10.03
C ARG A 206 -0.06 6.65 -9.57
N SER A 207 1.21 6.42 -9.21
CA SER A 207 2.16 7.47 -8.86
C SER A 207 2.35 8.47 -10.00
N SER A 208 2.58 7.96 -11.21
CA SER A 208 2.74 8.80 -12.40
C SER A 208 1.49 9.64 -12.69
N GLN A 209 0.29 9.05 -12.58
CA GLN A 209 -0.97 9.80 -12.75
C GLN A 209 -1.12 10.90 -11.70
N GLY A 210 -0.78 10.61 -10.44
CA GLY A 210 -0.83 11.60 -9.37
C GLY A 210 0.17 12.76 -9.57
N LEU A 211 1.37 12.48 -10.08
CA LEU A 211 2.36 13.51 -10.42
C LEU A 211 1.91 14.38 -11.60
N MET A 212 1.15 13.82 -12.53
CA MET A 212 0.58 14.52 -13.70
C MET A 212 -0.77 15.20 -13.43
N ASP A 213 -1.09 15.45 -12.14
CA ASP A 213 -2.33 16.14 -11.77
C ASP A 213 -3.61 15.44 -12.26
N SER A 214 -3.70 14.11 -12.05
CA SER A 214 -4.92 13.37 -12.37
C SER A 214 -6.15 13.98 -11.67
N ALA A 215 -7.29 13.94 -12.33
CA ALA A 215 -8.56 14.39 -11.79
C ALA A 215 -8.93 13.61 -10.51
N VAL A 216 -9.85 14.18 -9.73
CA VAL A 216 -10.42 13.50 -8.56
C VAL A 216 -11.25 12.28 -9.00
N GLU A 217 -11.58 11.40 -8.05
CA GLU A 217 -12.43 10.24 -8.32
C GLU A 217 -13.83 10.68 -8.83
N PRO A 218 -14.47 9.86 -9.68
CA PRO A 218 -15.80 10.19 -10.26
C PRO A 218 -16.87 10.50 -9.20
N GLU A 219 -16.82 9.84 -8.04
CA GLU A 219 -17.75 10.08 -6.92
C GLU A 219 -17.55 11.48 -6.32
N VAL A 220 -16.29 11.91 -6.17
CA VAL A 220 -15.96 13.23 -5.67
C VAL A 220 -16.34 14.29 -6.71
N GLN A 221 -16.08 14.04 -8.00
CA GLN A 221 -16.49 14.93 -9.10
C GLN A 221 -18.02 15.14 -9.08
N THR A 222 -18.79 14.06 -8.96
CA THR A 222 -20.25 14.14 -8.86
C THR A 222 -20.71 14.98 -7.66
N THR A 223 -20.02 14.86 -6.53
CA THR A 223 -20.32 15.65 -5.31
C THR A 223 -20.02 17.14 -5.53
N ILE A 224 -18.91 17.46 -6.20
CA ILE A 224 -18.54 18.83 -6.57
C ILE A 224 -19.61 19.41 -7.50
N ASP A 225 -19.96 18.71 -8.56
CA ASP A 225 -20.96 19.15 -9.55
C ASP A 225 -22.32 19.39 -8.89
N ALA A 226 -22.77 18.47 -8.02
CA ALA A 226 -24.01 18.62 -7.28
C ALA A 226 -23.98 19.85 -6.36
N THR A 227 -22.86 20.09 -5.67
CA THR A 227 -22.68 21.24 -4.78
C THR A 227 -22.75 22.56 -5.55
N LEU A 228 -22.05 22.63 -6.70
CA LEU A 228 -22.07 23.82 -7.56
C LEU A 228 -23.46 24.08 -8.12
N GLN A 229 -24.18 23.03 -8.59
CA GLN A 229 -25.56 23.14 -9.07
C GLN A 229 -26.50 23.61 -7.95
N GLN A 230 -26.40 23.07 -6.75
CA GLN A 230 -27.19 23.49 -5.61
C GLN A 230 -26.95 24.97 -5.28
N PHE A 231 -25.70 25.41 -5.32
CA PHE A 231 -25.37 26.83 -5.13
C PHE A 231 -26.01 27.72 -6.20
N VAL A 232 -25.91 27.37 -7.48
CA VAL A 232 -26.52 28.12 -8.58
C VAL A 232 -28.04 28.20 -8.40
N GLN A 233 -28.70 27.10 -8.02
CA GLN A 233 -30.15 27.06 -7.78
C GLN A 233 -30.58 27.92 -6.57
N SER A 234 -29.69 28.17 -5.59
CA SER A 234 -29.97 29.02 -4.45
C SER A 234 -29.90 30.52 -4.77
N GLN A 235 -29.36 30.89 -5.93
CA GLN A 235 -29.24 32.27 -6.40
C GLN A 235 -30.42 32.66 -7.33
N ALA A 236 -30.55 33.94 -7.61
CA ALA A 236 -31.53 34.42 -8.60
C ALA A 236 -31.27 33.77 -9.97
N PRO A 237 -32.29 33.40 -10.74
CA PRO A 237 -32.11 32.73 -12.04
C PRO A 237 -31.16 33.49 -12.96
N GLY A 238 -30.06 32.84 -13.39
CA GLY A 238 -29.07 33.43 -14.28
C GLY A 238 -28.06 34.37 -13.62
N ALA A 239 -28.14 34.61 -12.32
CA ALA A 239 -27.21 35.48 -11.60
C ALA A 239 -25.78 34.94 -11.52
N VAL A 240 -25.66 33.63 -11.38
CA VAL A 240 -24.34 32.98 -11.20
C VAL A 240 -24.25 31.74 -12.10
N ARG A 241 -23.08 31.55 -12.71
CA ARG A 241 -22.75 30.37 -13.49
C ARG A 241 -21.31 29.96 -13.24
N PHE A 242 -21.07 28.66 -13.09
CA PHE A 242 -19.74 28.07 -13.09
C PHE A 242 -19.45 27.43 -14.44
N ASP A 243 -18.24 27.62 -14.96
CA ASP A 243 -17.71 26.86 -16.09
C ASP A 243 -16.20 26.60 -15.95
N HIS A 244 -15.63 25.84 -16.88
CA HIS A 244 -14.23 25.39 -16.84
C HIS A 244 -13.85 24.75 -15.49
N VAL A 245 -14.75 23.94 -14.95
CA VAL A 245 -14.48 23.22 -13.69
C VAL A 245 -13.42 22.15 -13.96
N SER A 246 -12.24 22.33 -13.42
CA SER A 246 -11.12 21.42 -13.51
C SER A 246 -10.73 20.95 -12.11
N THR A 247 -10.44 19.67 -11.95
CA THR A 247 -10.08 19.11 -10.67
C THR A 247 -8.73 18.42 -10.76
N ARG A 248 -7.95 18.43 -9.66
CA ARG A 248 -6.70 17.71 -9.55
C ARG A 248 -6.45 17.22 -8.12
N ARG A 249 -5.70 16.13 -8.02
CA ARG A 249 -5.25 15.59 -6.73
C ARG A 249 -3.78 15.90 -6.50
N ALA A 250 -3.45 16.20 -5.24
CA ALA A 250 -2.06 16.30 -4.77
C ALA A 250 -1.95 15.62 -3.40
N GLY A 251 -1.59 14.33 -3.38
CA GLY A 251 -1.60 13.49 -2.19
C GLY A 251 -3.00 13.43 -1.58
N GLN A 252 -3.14 13.87 -0.34
CA GLN A 252 -4.42 13.90 0.38
C GLN A 252 -5.28 15.13 0.06
N ARG A 253 -4.73 16.11 -0.67
CA ARG A 253 -5.48 17.32 -1.05
C ARG A 253 -6.09 17.20 -2.42
N GLN A 254 -7.26 17.83 -2.54
CA GLN A 254 -7.99 17.98 -3.80
C GLN A 254 -8.12 19.44 -4.10
N PHE A 255 -7.86 19.80 -5.34
CA PHE A 255 -7.96 21.19 -5.83
C PHE A 255 -9.05 21.22 -6.90
N VAL A 256 -9.85 22.29 -6.84
CA VAL A 256 -10.90 22.56 -7.80
C VAL A 256 -10.68 23.97 -8.32
N ASP A 257 -10.40 24.08 -9.60
CA ASP A 257 -10.26 25.35 -10.31
C ASP A 257 -11.50 25.55 -11.18
N MET A 258 -12.11 26.75 -11.14
CA MET A 258 -13.32 27.03 -11.87
C MET A 258 -13.42 28.51 -12.25
N HIS A 259 -14.15 28.81 -13.29
CA HIS A 259 -14.55 30.18 -13.59
C HIS A 259 -15.94 30.45 -12.98
N LEU A 260 -16.05 31.54 -12.27
CA LEU A 260 -17.30 32.05 -11.73
C LEU A 260 -17.75 33.27 -12.56
N HIS A 261 -18.89 33.15 -13.23
CA HIS A 261 -19.55 34.24 -13.91
C HIS A 261 -20.58 34.91 -12.99
N MET A 262 -20.51 36.20 -12.91
CA MET A 262 -21.37 37.04 -12.06
C MET A 262 -21.98 38.17 -12.84
N PRO A 263 -23.12 38.77 -12.41
CA PRO A 263 -23.71 39.92 -13.02
C PRO A 263 -22.74 41.12 -13.07
N ALA A 264 -22.75 41.86 -14.16
CA ALA A 264 -21.83 42.99 -14.36
C ALA A 264 -22.07 44.16 -13.41
N ASP A 265 -23.22 44.23 -12.77
CA ASP A 265 -23.62 45.23 -11.78
C ASP A 265 -23.17 44.90 -10.36
N TRP A 266 -22.65 43.69 -10.13
CA TRP A 266 -22.09 43.34 -8.82
C TRP A 266 -20.76 44.07 -8.60
N THR A 267 -20.63 44.69 -7.40
CA THR A 267 -19.35 45.24 -6.98
C THR A 267 -18.41 44.11 -6.55
N LEU A 268 -17.10 44.36 -6.63
CA LEU A 268 -16.08 43.43 -6.11
C LEU A 268 -16.33 43.05 -4.65
N ARG A 269 -16.86 43.98 -3.84
CA ARG A 269 -17.21 43.73 -2.45
C ARG A 269 -18.39 42.76 -2.29
N HIS A 270 -19.30 42.72 -3.26
CA HIS A 270 -20.43 41.80 -3.26
C HIS A 270 -20.03 40.40 -3.79
N ALA A 271 -19.02 40.37 -4.65
CA ALA A 271 -18.52 39.16 -5.29
C ALA A 271 -17.49 38.37 -4.44
N ALA A 272 -16.82 39.04 -3.52
CA ALA A 272 -15.83 38.45 -2.60
C ALA A 272 -16.49 37.98 -1.29
#